data_eee5f3caa4a9845d4794c2a26bef4c19
#
_entry.id   eee5f3caa4a9845d4794c2a26bef4c19
#
_cell.length_a   1.000
_cell.length_b   1.000
_cell.length_c   1.000
_cell.angle_alpha   90.00
_cell.angle_beta   90.00
_cell.angle_gamma   90.00
#
_symmetry.space_group_name_H-M   'P 1'
#
loop_
_entity.id
_entity.type
_entity.pdbx_description
1 polymer ?
#
loop_
_entity_poly.entity_id
_entity_poly.type
_entity_poly.pdbx_seq_one_letter_code
_entity_poly.pdbx_strand_id
1 'polypeptide(L)'
;MFPRPPIPAVRARELGDDVYLVDVREDDEWSAGHAPGAVHLPMMELPGRLDEVPADRDVVVVCRTGHRSAEVVGYLLGRGFGQVRNLADGMVGWVAAGRPLVSEDGDVPAVI
;
A
#
# COMPACT_ATOMS: atom_id res chain seq x y z
N MET A 1 -22.97 9.25 -17.53
CA MET A 1 -21.90 9.15 -16.51
C MET A 1 -22.08 7.86 -15.72
N PHE A 2 -21.05 7.08 -15.65
CA PHE A 2 -21.09 5.81 -14.93
C PHE A 2 -20.34 5.95 -13.60
N PRO A 3 -20.94 5.52 -12.48
CA PRO A 3 -20.23 5.54 -11.21
C PRO A 3 -19.01 4.62 -11.26
N ARG A 4 -17.97 5.00 -10.56
CA ARG A 4 -16.80 4.13 -10.40
C ARG A 4 -17.21 2.93 -9.54
N PRO A 5 -16.71 1.72 -9.85
CA PRO A 5 -16.89 0.61 -8.92
C PRO A 5 -16.22 0.94 -7.59
N PRO A 6 -16.76 0.46 -6.48
CA PRO A 6 -16.12 0.67 -5.17
C PRO A 6 -14.72 0.08 -5.17
N ILE A 7 -13.80 0.77 -4.49
CA ILE A 7 -12.43 0.28 -4.33
C ILE A 7 -12.43 -0.79 -3.21
N PRO A 8 -11.98 -2.02 -3.50
CA PRO A 8 -11.82 -3.02 -2.45
C PRO A 8 -10.87 -2.51 -1.38
N ALA A 9 -11.22 -2.67 -0.13
CA ALA A 9 -10.48 -2.08 0.98
C ALA A 9 -10.46 -3.00 2.19
N VAL A 10 -9.43 -2.82 3.01
CA VAL A 10 -9.27 -3.50 4.29
C VAL A 10 -8.60 -2.53 5.26
N ARG A 11 -8.92 -2.64 6.54
CA ARG A 11 -8.27 -1.84 7.58
C ARG A 11 -7.07 -2.59 8.15
N ALA A 12 -6.08 -1.83 8.65
CA ALA A 12 -4.86 -2.41 9.19
C ALA A 12 -5.13 -3.46 10.28
N ARG A 13 -6.08 -3.20 11.16
CA ARG A 13 -6.44 -4.13 12.25
C ARG A 13 -7.04 -5.45 11.76
N GLU A 14 -7.55 -5.47 10.52
CA GLU A 14 -8.24 -6.63 9.95
C GLU A 14 -7.34 -7.40 8.98
N LEU A 15 -6.15 -6.87 8.71
CA LEU A 15 -5.27 -7.42 7.68
C LEU A 15 -4.61 -8.72 8.17
N GLY A 16 -4.68 -9.75 7.34
CA GLY A 16 -3.96 -11.00 7.58
C GLY A 16 -2.45 -10.83 7.33
N ASP A 17 -1.68 -11.85 7.69
CA ASP A 17 -0.22 -11.79 7.57
C ASP A 17 0.30 -12.23 6.22
N ASP A 18 -0.50 -12.98 5.45
CA ASP A 18 -0.10 -13.52 4.15
C ASP A 18 -0.58 -12.65 3.00
N VAL A 19 -0.12 -11.40 2.98
CA VAL A 19 -0.44 -10.46 1.91
C VAL A 19 0.84 -9.85 1.37
N TYR A 20 0.79 -9.44 0.10
CA TYR A 20 1.87 -8.72 -0.55
C TYR A 20 1.59 -7.22 -0.41
N LEU A 21 2.40 -6.53 0.37
CA LEU A 21 2.22 -5.10 0.61
C LEU A 21 3.00 -4.29 -0.42
N VAL A 22 2.32 -3.38 -1.10
CA VAL A 22 2.92 -2.43 -2.04
C VAL A 22 2.77 -1.03 -1.46
N ASP A 23 3.88 -0.42 -1.09
CA ASP A 23 3.90 0.93 -0.52
C ASP A 23 4.18 1.93 -1.65
N VAL A 24 3.22 2.83 -1.90
CA VAL A 24 3.28 3.77 -3.03
C VAL A 24 3.67 5.18 -2.60
N ARG A 25 4.17 5.34 -1.35
CA ARG A 25 4.59 6.64 -0.82
C ARG A 25 5.92 7.10 -1.43
N GLU A 26 6.29 8.34 -1.14
CA GLU A 26 7.56 8.91 -1.58
C GLU A 26 8.75 8.31 -0.81
N ASP A 27 9.96 8.53 -1.34
CA ASP A 27 11.18 7.94 -0.79
C ASP A 27 11.45 8.35 0.66
N ASP A 28 11.19 9.60 1.02
CA ASP A 28 11.39 10.10 2.38
C ASP A 28 10.40 9.46 3.37
N GLU A 29 9.16 9.28 2.96
CA GLU A 29 8.15 8.59 3.77
C GLU A 29 8.54 7.14 4.02
N TRP A 30 8.97 6.45 2.97
CA TRP A 30 9.43 5.07 3.04
C TRP A 30 10.64 4.93 3.98
N SER A 31 11.64 5.77 3.80
CA SER A 31 12.88 5.70 4.60
C SER A 31 12.64 5.95 6.06
N ALA A 32 11.69 6.84 6.40
CA ALA A 32 11.35 7.16 7.79
C ALA A 32 10.67 6.00 8.52
N GLY A 33 9.86 5.21 7.82
CA GLY A 33 9.22 4.05 8.44
C GLY A 33 8.26 3.36 7.49
N HIS A 34 8.38 2.04 7.38
CA HIS A 34 7.51 1.23 6.53
C HIS A 34 7.26 -0.14 7.17
N ALA A 35 6.28 -0.85 6.66
CA ALA A 35 5.98 -2.20 7.13
C ALA A 35 7.11 -3.16 6.73
N PRO A 36 7.56 -4.05 7.64
CA PRO A 36 8.55 -5.06 7.27
C PRO A 36 8.04 -5.93 6.12
N GLY A 37 8.91 -6.19 5.15
CA GLY A 37 8.57 -7.02 4.00
C GLY A 37 7.77 -6.34 2.91
N ALA A 38 7.36 -5.08 3.09
CA ALA A 38 6.67 -4.34 2.04
C ALA A 38 7.62 -4.04 0.87
N VAL A 39 7.04 -3.92 -0.32
CA VAL A 39 7.76 -3.56 -1.54
C VAL A 39 7.47 -2.10 -1.85
N HIS A 40 8.51 -1.31 -2.05
CA HIS A 40 8.37 0.10 -2.34
C HIS A 40 8.23 0.34 -3.85
N LEU A 41 7.06 0.81 -4.26
CA LEU A 41 6.77 1.19 -5.64
C LEU A 41 6.11 2.56 -5.61
N PRO A 42 6.91 3.66 -5.61
CA PRO A 42 6.34 5.00 -5.57
C PRO A 42 5.27 5.18 -6.64
N MET A 43 4.20 5.89 -6.28
CA MET A 43 3.01 6.01 -7.11
C MET A 43 3.32 6.39 -8.56
N MET A 44 4.25 7.33 -8.76
CA MET A 44 4.60 7.79 -10.12
C MET A 44 5.45 6.80 -10.90
N GLU A 45 6.13 5.88 -10.22
CA GLU A 45 6.96 4.85 -10.86
C GLU A 45 6.18 3.57 -11.15
N LEU A 46 5.09 3.35 -10.43
CA LEU A 46 4.36 2.09 -10.47
C LEU A 46 3.89 1.72 -11.90
N PRO A 47 3.38 2.64 -12.72
CA PRO A 47 2.97 2.27 -14.09
C PRO A 47 4.08 1.67 -14.94
N GLY A 48 5.32 2.06 -14.72
CA GLY A 48 6.49 1.52 -15.43
C GLY A 48 7.06 0.26 -14.80
N ARG A 49 6.50 -0.18 -13.66
CA ARG A 49 7.01 -1.31 -12.88
C ARG A 49 5.91 -2.32 -12.54
N LEU A 50 4.91 -2.45 -13.41
CA LEU A 50 3.77 -3.34 -13.17
C LEU A 50 4.16 -4.81 -13.05
N ASP A 51 5.28 -5.21 -13.63
CA ASP A 51 5.82 -6.57 -13.52
C ASP A 51 6.25 -6.91 -12.09
N GLU A 52 6.42 -5.92 -11.22
CA GLU A 52 6.74 -6.12 -9.81
C GLU A 52 5.51 -6.31 -8.93
N VAL A 53 4.30 -6.18 -9.51
CA VAL A 53 3.04 -6.42 -8.81
C VAL A 53 2.52 -7.80 -9.19
N PRO A 54 2.43 -8.75 -8.23
CA PRO A 54 1.93 -10.08 -8.58
C PRO A 54 0.44 -10.05 -8.92
N ALA A 55 0.06 -10.84 -9.94
CA ALA A 55 -1.32 -10.94 -10.40
C ALA A 55 -2.07 -12.12 -9.77
N ASP A 56 -1.37 -13.00 -9.08
CA ASP A 56 -1.87 -14.30 -8.62
C ASP A 56 -1.90 -14.45 -7.10
N ARG A 57 -1.79 -13.36 -6.36
CA ARG A 57 -1.89 -13.38 -4.90
C ARG A 57 -2.51 -12.10 -4.37
N ASP A 58 -2.89 -12.10 -3.10
CA ASP A 58 -3.49 -10.93 -2.46
C ASP A 58 -2.46 -9.80 -2.37
N VAL A 59 -2.78 -8.67 -2.98
CA VAL A 59 -1.97 -7.45 -2.93
C VAL A 59 -2.73 -6.37 -2.18
N VAL A 60 -2.08 -5.75 -1.21
CA VAL A 60 -2.63 -4.61 -0.48
C VAL A 60 -1.73 -3.42 -0.73
N VAL A 61 -2.32 -2.35 -1.27
CA VAL A 61 -1.60 -1.11 -1.60
C VAL A 61 -1.75 -0.15 -0.44
N VAL A 62 -0.63 0.43 -0.01
CA VAL A 62 -0.60 1.31 1.15
C VAL A 62 -0.02 2.67 0.82
N CYS A 63 -0.60 3.70 1.44
CA CYS A 63 -0.02 5.03 1.50
C CYS A 63 -0.18 5.56 2.92
N ARG A 64 -0.01 6.87 3.14
CA ARG A 64 -0.09 7.40 4.49
C ARG A 64 -1.48 7.27 5.12
N THR A 65 -2.53 7.66 4.38
CA THR A 65 -3.92 7.74 4.88
C THR A 65 -4.96 7.03 4.01
N GLY A 66 -4.55 6.38 2.93
CA GLY A 66 -5.45 5.61 2.08
C GLY A 66 -5.92 6.29 0.79
N HIS A 67 -5.58 7.56 0.54
CA HIS A 67 -6.06 8.29 -0.64
C HIS A 67 -5.26 7.96 -1.91
N ARG A 68 -3.94 8.10 -1.88
CA ARG A 68 -3.08 7.77 -3.02
C ARG A 68 -3.20 6.29 -3.39
N SER A 69 -3.22 5.43 -2.37
CA SER A 69 -3.33 3.99 -2.57
C SER A 69 -4.67 3.58 -3.18
N ALA A 70 -5.77 4.26 -2.83
CA ALA A 70 -7.06 4.01 -3.45
C ALA A 70 -7.03 4.28 -4.96
N GLU A 71 -6.37 5.35 -5.38
CA GLU A 71 -6.21 5.66 -6.81
C GLU A 71 -5.37 4.60 -7.52
N VAL A 72 -4.30 4.14 -6.87
CA VAL A 72 -3.46 3.08 -7.42
C VAL A 72 -4.24 1.77 -7.57
N VAL A 73 -5.05 1.41 -6.58
CA VAL A 73 -5.91 0.22 -6.67
C VAL A 73 -6.86 0.34 -7.86
N GLY A 74 -7.51 1.49 -8.04
CA GLY A 74 -8.37 1.72 -9.19
C GLY A 74 -7.64 1.54 -10.52
N TYR A 75 -6.43 2.08 -10.61
CA TYR A 75 -5.57 1.92 -11.77
C TYR A 75 -5.24 0.44 -12.03
N LEU A 76 -4.83 -0.29 -10.99
CA LEU A 76 -4.46 -1.70 -11.12
C LEU A 76 -5.66 -2.56 -11.54
N LEU A 77 -6.84 -2.30 -10.97
CA LEU A 77 -8.07 -3.00 -11.39
C LEU A 77 -8.34 -2.77 -12.87
N GLY A 78 -8.16 -1.54 -13.36
CA GLY A 78 -8.32 -1.21 -14.78
C GLY A 78 -7.27 -1.86 -15.68
N ARG A 79 -6.17 -2.34 -15.11
CA ARG A 79 -5.11 -3.05 -15.84
C ARG A 79 -5.21 -4.56 -15.69
N GLY A 80 -6.28 -5.06 -15.10
CA GLY A 80 -6.55 -6.50 -15.04
C GLY A 80 -6.07 -7.20 -13.77
N PHE A 81 -5.56 -6.47 -12.77
CA PHE A 81 -5.19 -7.05 -11.48
C PHE A 81 -6.48 -7.26 -10.67
N GLY A 82 -6.84 -8.52 -10.39
CA GLY A 82 -8.11 -8.87 -9.76
C GLY A 82 -8.07 -9.04 -8.25
N GLN A 83 -6.88 -9.09 -7.64
CA GLN A 83 -6.71 -9.38 -6.22
C GLN A 83 -6.01 -8.24 -5.48
N VAL A 84 -6.42 -7.01 -5.75
CA VAL A 84 -5.83 -5.82 -5.14
C VAL A 84 -6.83 -5.13 -4.23
N ARG A 85 -6.37 -4.69 -3.07
CA ARG A 85 -7.18 -3.94 -2.09
C ARG A 85 -6.40 -2.75 -1.57
N ASN A 86 -7.11 -1.74 -1.11
CA ASN A 86 -6.55 -0.57 -0.49
C ASN A 86 -6.47 -0.75 1.02
N LEU A 87 -5.34 -0.41 1.64
CA LEU A 87 -5.28 -0.25 3.09
C LEU A 87 -5.97 1.08 3.43
N ALA A 88 -7.25 1.00 3.80
CA ALA A 88 -8.14 2.16 3.86
C ALA A 88 -7.71 3.23 4.88
N ASP A 89 -7.11 2.82 5.98
CA ASP A 89 -6.60 3.72 7.02
C ASP A 89 -5.08 3.98 6.89
N GLY A 90 -4.44 3.41 5.90
CA GLY A 90 -3.05 3.66 5.56
C GLY A 90 -2.05 3.31 6.65
N MET A 91 -0.85 3.86 6.53
CA MET A 91 0.21 3.63 7.52
C MET A 91 -0.12 4.26 8.86
N VAL A 92 -0.92 5.31 8.90
CA VAL A 92 -1.44 5.86 10.15
C VAL A 92 -2.25 4.82 10.90
N GLY A 93 -3.15 4.11 10.21
CA GLY A 93 -3.91 3.01 10.80
C GLY A 93 -3.04 1.81 11.17
N TRP A 94 -2.00 1.55 10.38
CA TRP A 94 -1.03 0.48 10.65
C TRP A 94 -0.39 0.66 12.04
N VAL A 95 0.11 1.87 12.30
CA VAL A 95 0.71 2.21 13.60
C VAL A 95 -0.32 2.17 14.71
N ALA A 96 -1.51 2.71 14.48
CA ALA A 96 -2.60 2.71 15.47
C ALA A 96 -3.02 1.29 15.84
N ALA A 97 -2.90 0.33 14.91
CA ALA A 97 -3.17 -1.08 15.16
C ALA A 97 -2.01 -1.81 15.87
N GLY A 98 -0.93 -1.12 16.19
CA GLY A 98 0.22 -1.69 16.88
C GLY A 98 1.11 -2.57 16.00
N ARG A 99 1.01 -2.44 14.68
CA ARG A 99 1.81 -3.25 13.77
C ARG A 99 3.23 -2.70 13.63
N PRO A 100 4.22 -3.57 13.33
CA PRO A 100 5.63 -3.17 13.36
C PRO A 100 6.03 -2.26 12.21
N LEU A 101 7.02 -1.40 12.49
CA LEU A 101 7.69 -0.57 11.50
C LEU A 101 9.19 -0.82 11.52
N VAL A 102 9.83 -0.63 10.37
CA VAL A 102 11.28 -0.56 10.22
C VAL A 102 11.63 0.72 9.48
N SER A 103 12.84 1.23 9.68
CA SER A 103 13.34 2.40 8.97
C SER A 103 14.57 2.04 8.14
N GLU A 104 14.84 2.85 7.12
CA GLU A 104 16.04 2.72 6.29
C GLU A 104 17.14 3.71 6.72
N ASP A 105 16.77 4.75 7.48
CA ASP A 105 17.69 5.84 7.85
C ASP A 105 18.40 5.61 9.17
N GLY A 106 18.14 4.50 9.87
CA GLY A 106 18.76 4.19 11.16
C GLY A 106 18.13 4.86 12.35
N ASP A 107 17.15 5.73 12.13
CA ASP A 107 16.40 6.37 13.21
C ASP A 107 15.27 5.49 13.71
N VAL A 108 14.63 5.90 14.80
CA VAL A 108 13.42 5.22 15.28
C VAL A 108 12.35 5.31 14.20
N PRO A 109 11.79 4.16 13.76
CA PRO A 109 10.79 4.19 12.70
C PRO A 109 9.58 5.03 13.03
N ALA A 110 9.13 5.80 12.06
CA ALA A 110 7.95 6.66 12.21
C ALA A 110 7.23 6.84 10.88
N VAL A 111 5.93 7.11 10.95
CA VAL A 111 5.13 7.51 9.79
C VAL A 111 5.09 9.03 9.76
N ILE A 112 5.73 9.60 8.75
CA ILE A 112 5.79 11.06 8.59
C ILE A 112 4.71 11.58 7.65
#